data_0a5cadfc51c12930d4bc5ef4e08e8278
#
_entry.id   0a5cadfc51c12930d4bc5ef4e08e8278
#
_cell.length_a   1.000
_cell.length_b   1.000
_cell.length_c   1.000
_cell.angle_alpha   90.00
_cell.angle_beta   90.00
_cell.angle_gamma   90.00
#
_symmetry.space_group_name_H-M   'P 1'
#
loop_
_entity.id
_entity.type
_entity.pdbx_description
1 polymer ?
#
loop_
_entity_poly.entity_id
_entity_poly.type
_entity_poly.pdbx_seq_one_letter_code
_entity_poly.pdbx_strand_id
1 'polypeptide(L)'
;MKNLGIIGGLGPMATAYFLQLVTQMSDAGADQEHMEVYVISRPSIPDRTNYILGLSDESPAKEMCEAGVQLKSLGAEVLALPCVTGHYFHQEIEKNAGLPLIDAIEETSDYLCKRKVTRAGILATEGTIKSRLFQCALEKRKIEYVIPDKAGQKKIMSIIYKDIKAGKRAHMGNFEMVSANLRRQGAEVILLACTELSLLKRDNQVGKGYLDVMEVLAAKAVDICNHLKPEYRELIT
;
A
#
# COMPACT_ATOMS: atom_id res chain seq x y z
N MET A 1 15.71 17.62 -6.13
CA MET A 1 14.40 17.03 -5.75
C MET A 1 13.69 16.60 -7.01
N LYS A 2 12.91 15.50 -6.96
CA LYS A 2 12.04 15.08 -8.06
C LYS A 2 10.59 15.36 -7.71
N ASN A 3 9.77 15.59 -8.73
CA ASN A 3 8.35 15.81 -8.56
C ASN A 3 7.60 14.47 -8.47
N LEU A 4 6.78 14.30 -7.43
CA LEU A 4 6.01 13.08 -7.19
C LEU A 4 4.63 13.18 -7.83
N GLY A 5 4.23 12.17 -8.61
CA GLY A 5 2.87 12.00 -9.09
C GLY A 5 2.14 10.91 -8.30
N ILE A 6 0.95 11.20 -7.79
CA ILE A 6 0.14 10.23 -7.03
C ILE A 6 -1.10 9.85 -7.84
N ILE A 7 -1.17 8.57 -8.24
CA ILE A 7 -2.38 7.97 -8.81
C ILE A 7 -3.29 7.56 -7.65
N GLY A 8 -4.25 8.42 -7.34
CA GLY A 8 -5.10 8.32 -6.16
C GLY A 8 -6.58 8.05 -6.45
N GLY A 9 -7.38 8.10 -5.39
CA GLY A 9 -8.82 7.85 -5.44
C GLY A 9 -9.23 6.39 -5.15
N LEU A 10 -8.29 5.52 -4.86
CA LEU A 10 -8.43 4.06 -4.82
C LEU A 10 -8.32 3.41 -3.39
N GLY A 11 -8.71 3.99 -2.24
CA GLY A 11 -9.69 5.01 -1.94
C GLY A 11 -9.16 6.43 -1.68
N PRO A 12 -10.12 7.36 -1.69
CA PRO A 12 -9.82 8.77 -1.50
C PRO A 12 -9.17 9.11 -0.15
N MET A 13 -9.67 8.56 0.95
CA MET A 13 -9.09 8.78 2.29
C MET A 13 -7.66 8.22 2.41
N ALA A 14 -7.40 7.07 1.79
CA ALA A 14 -6.05 6.50 1.74
C ALA A 14 -5.10 7.41 0.94
N THR A 15 -5.58 8.02 -0.15
CA THR A 15 -4.82 8.99 -0.94
C THR A 15 -4.47 10.24 -0.11
N ALA A 16 -5.44 10.79 0.62
CA ALA A 16 -5.21 11.94 1.49
C ALA A 16 -4.21 11.62 2.61
N TYR A 17 -4.34 10.44 3.21
CA TYR A 17 -3.40 9.98 4.24
C TYR A 17 -1.99 9.72 3.67
N PHE A 18 -1.88 9.19 2.46
CA PHE A 18 -0.58 9.03 1.80
C PHE A 18 0.11 10.39 1.59
N LEU A 19 -0.62 11.41 1.13
CA LEU A 19 -0.09 12.77 1.01
C LEU A 19 0.38 13.31 2.37
N GLN A 20 -0.38 13.07 3.43
CA GLN A 20 0.04 13.42 4.79
C GLN A 20 1.35 12.71 5.18
N LEU A 21 1.47 11.40 4.91
CA LEU A 21 2.67 10.62 5.22
C LEU A 21 3.91 11.16 4.49
N VAL A 22 3.84 11.41 3.18
CA VAL A 22 4.99 11.93 2.43
C VAL A 22 5.41 13.32 2.92
N THR A 23 4.45 14.15 3.34
CA THR A 23 4.75 15.45 3.95
C THR A 23 5.44 15.30 5.31
N GLN A 24 4.90 14.45 6.20
CA GLN A 24 5.45 14.22 7.54
C GLN A 24 6.84 13.57 7.53
N MET A 25 7.08 12.66 6.58
CA MET A 25 8.32 11.91 6.46
C MET A 25 9.45 12.72 5.79
N SER A 26 9.13 13.80 5.07
CA SER A 26 10.11 14.69 4.44
C SER A 26 10.87 15.48 5.51
N ASP A 27 12.22 15.46 5.41
CA ASP A 27 13.10 16.29 6.25
C ASP A 27 13.17 17.69 5.64
N ALA A 28 12.22 18.52 6.04
CA ALA A 28 12.04 19.89 5.58
C ALA A 28 11.82 20.81 6.78
N GLY A 29 12.57 21.90 6.86
CA GLY A 29 12.46 22.92 7.90
C GLY A 29 11.52 24.08 7.51
N ALA A 30 11.14 24.17 6.22
CA ALA A 30 10.22 25.17 5.69
C ALA A 30 9.41 24.60 4.52
N ASP A 31 8.26 25.23 4.22
CA ASP A 31 7.35 24.77 3.15
C ASP A 31 8.08 24.63 1.79
N GLN A 32 9.02 25.51 1.48
CA GLN A 32 9.77 25.53 0.22
C GLN A 32 10.78 24.40 0.08
N GLU A 33 11.05 23.66 1.15
CA GLU A 33 11.97 22.51 1.15
C GLU A 33 11.24 21.16 0.91
N HIS A 34 9.90 21.20 0.83
CA HIS A 34 9.11 20.04 0.45
C HIS A 34 9.17 19.80 -1.07
N MET A 35 9.04 18.51 -1.46
CA MET A 35 8.91 18.15 -2.87
C MET A 35 7.58 18.63 -3.45
N GLU A 36 7.55 18.93 -4.75
CA GLU A 36 6.29 19.13 -5.47
C GLU A 36 5.54 17.80 -5.63
N VAL A 37 4.23 17.85 -5.37
CA VAL A 37 3.36 16.67 -5.44
C VAL A 37 2.14 16.96 -6.29
N TYR A 38 1.96 16.18 -7.36
CA TYR A 38 0.76 16.22 -8.19
C TYR A 38 -0.12 15.04 -7.83
N VAL A 39 -1.39 15.29 -7.54
CA VAL A 39 -2.34 14.25 -7.13
C VAL A 39 -3.53 14.21 -8.07
N ILE A 40 -3.78 13.05 -8.66
CA ILE A 40 -5.03 12.78 -9.36
C ILE A 40 -5.84 11.80 -8.52
N SER A 41 -6.89 12.29 -7.87
CA SER A 41 -7.82 11.46 -7.09
C SER A 41 -9.05 11.12 -7.94
N ARG A 42 -9.12 9.88 -8.45
CA ARG A 42 -10.17 9.41 -9.37
C ARG A 42 -10.92 8.23 -8.75
N PRO A 43 -11.93 8.47 -7.88
CA PRO A 43 -12.65 7.40 -7.18
C PRO A 43 -13.58 6.58 -8.10
N SER A 44 -13.82 7.05 -9.32
CA SER A 44 -14.59 6.32 -10.34
C SER A 44 -13.86 5.12 -10.95
N ILE A 45 -12.55 4.97 -10.73
CA ILE A 45 -11.78 3.81 -11.22
C ILE A 45 -12.39 2.51 -10.69
N PRO A 46 -12.72 1.53 -11.55
CA PRO A 46 -13.35 0.26 -11.16
C PRO A 46 -12.62 -0.47 -10.05
N ASP A 47 -13.35 -1.28 -9.26
CA ASP A 47 -12.75 -2.02 -8.13
C ASP A 47 -11.77 -3.09 -8.62
N ARG A 48 -10.52 -2.97 -8.19
CA ARG A 48 -9.39 -3.84 -8.57
C ARG A 48 -9.58 -5.28 -8.11
N THR A 49 -10.15 -5.46 -6.91
CA THR A 49 -10.41 -6.80 -6.37
C THR A 49 -11.47 -7.53 -7.19
N ASN A 50 -12.59 -6.87 -7.50
CA ASN A 50 -13.65 -7.47 -8.31
C ASN A 50 -13.14 -7.89 -9.69
N TYR A 51 -12.32 -7.05 -10.34
CA TYR A 51 -11.71 -7.38 -11.62
C TYR A 51 -10.79 -8.61 -11.52
N ILE A 52 -9.85 -8.62 -10.55
CA ILE A 52 -8.89 -9.73 -10.37
C ILE A 52 -9.60 -11.05 -10.01
N LEU A 53 -10.72 -10.96 -9.31
CA LEU A 53 -11.54 -12.13 -8.95
C LEU A 53 -12.44 -12.62 -10.09
N GLY A 54 -12.56 -11.86 -11.19
CA GLY A 54 -13.48 -12.17 -12.30
C GLY A 54 -14.94 -11.91 -11.93
N LEU A 55 -15.19 -11.01 -10.98
CA LEU A 55 -16.54 -10.58 -10.58
C LEU A 55 -17.02 -9.35 -11.36
N SER A 56 -16.13 -8.72 -12.12
CA SER A 56 -16.40 -7.60 -13.01
C SER A 56 -15.46 -7.69 -14.23
N ASP A 57 -15.97 -7.37 -15.40
CA ASP A 57 -15.21 -7.25 -16.65
C ASP A 57 -14.64 -5.83 -16.84
N GLU A 58 -15.02 -4.89 -15.99
CA GLU A 58 -14.54 -3.51 -16.06
C GLU A 58 -13.09 -3.43 -15.56
N SER A 59 -12.14 -3.31 -16.50
CA SER A 59 -10.73 -3.19 -16.16
C SER A 59 -10.40 -1.82 -15.60
N PRO A 60 -9.77 -1.74 -14.41
CA PRO A 60 -9.32 -0.46 -13.84
C PRO A 60 -8.03 0.06 -14.48
N ALA A 61 -7.36 -0.73 -15.34
CA ALA A 61 -6.04 -0.42 -15.90
C ALA A 61 -6.04 0.87 -16.71
N LYS A 62 -7.05 1.04 -17.59
CA LYS A 62 -7.15 2.18 -18.50
C LYS A 62 -7.10 3.51 -17.76
N GLU A 63 -7.97 3.70 -16.78
CA GLU A 63 -8.05 4.97 -16.03
C GLU A 63 -6.81 5.20 -15.17
N MET A 64 -6.18 4.15 -14.62
CA MET A 64 -4.92 4.28 -13.91
C MET A 64 -3.77 4.69 -14.83
N CYS A 65 -3.70 4.11 -16.05
CA CYS A 65 -2.74 4.50 -17.07
C CYS A 65 -2.94 5.96 -17.51
N GLU A 66 -4.18 6.36 -17.79
CA GLU A 66 -4.52 7.74 -18.15
C GLU A 66 -4.12 8.74 -17.03
N ALA A 67 -4.35 8.39 -15.76
CA ALA A 67 -3.93 9.21 -14.63
C ALA A 67 -2.39 9.34 -14.60
N GLY A 68 -1.65 8.27 -14.86
CA GLY A 68 -0.19 8.30 -14.97
C GLY A 68 0.31 9.22 -16.09
N VAL A 69 -0.31 9.15 -17.27
CA VAL A 69 0.02 10.04 -18.41
C VAL A 69 -0.27 11.51 -18.06
N GLN A 70 -1.41 11.78 -17.43
CA GLN A 70 -1.76 13.14 -17.01
C GLN A 70 -0.78 13.69 -15.97
N LEU A 71 -0.39 12.87 -14.97
CA LEU A 71 0.61 13.26 -13.99
C LEU A 71 1.95 13.61 -14.63
N LYS A 72 2.38 12.84 -15.63
CA LYS A 72 3.58 13.18 -16.43
C LYS A 72 3.45 14.54 -17.10
N SER A 73 2.31 14.83 -17.70
CA SER A 73 2.07 16.11 -18.38
C SER A 73 2.05 17.30 -17.41
N LEU A 74 1.74 17.06 -16.13
CA LEU A 74 1.81 18.06 -15.05
C LEU A 74 3.24 18.27 -14.54
N GLY A 75 4.19 17.42 -14.91
CA GLY A 75 5.59 17.55 -14.51
C GLY A 75 6.05 16.51 -13.47
N ALA A 76 5.26 15.48 -13.19
CA ALA A 76 5.72 14.37 -12.35
C ALA A 76 6.89 13.63 -13.02
N GLU A 77 7.85 13.20 -12.22
CA GLU A 77 9.05 12.46 -12.65
C GLU A 77 9.07 11.01 -12.14
N VAL A 78 8.30 10.75 -11.10
CA VAL A 78 8.10 9.41 -10.52
C VAL A 78 6.65 9.28 -10.04
N LEU A 79 6.10 8.09 -10.12
CA LEU A 79 4.73 7.80 -9.73
C LEU A 79 4.68 6.98 -8.45
N ALA A 80 3.66 7.25 -7.62
CA ALA A 80 3.25 6.40 -6.51
C ALA A 80 1.76 6.05 -6.66
N LEU A 81 1.43 4.81 -6.29
CA LEU A 81 0.06 4.28 -6.31
C LEU A 81 -0.30 3.78 -4.90
N PRO A 82 -0.92 4.61 -4.03
CA PRO A 82 -1.35 4.19 -2.71
C PRO A 82 -2.60 3.29 -2.79
N CYS A 83 -2.44 2.16 -3.45
CA CYS A 83 -3.41 1.09 -3.59
C CYS A 83 -2.67 -0.22 -3.85
N VAL A 84 -2.50 -1.05 -2.82
CA VAL A 84 -1.72 -2.29 -2.94
C VAL A 84 -2.28 -3.22 -4.03
N THR A 85 -3.59 -3.44 -4.07
CA THR A 85 -4.23 -4.26 -5.12
C THR A 85 -4.02 -3.69 -6.53
N GLY A 86 -3.85 -2.37 -6.66
CA GLY A 86 -3.56 -1.70 -7.92
C GLY A 86 -2.20 -2.06 -8.52
N HIS A 87 -1.24 -2.52 -7.70
CA HIS A 87 0.07 -2.98 -8.18
C HIS A 87 0.00 -4.22 -9.08
N TYR A 88 -1.15 -4.89 -9.15
CA TYR A 88 -1.41 -5.90 -10.19
C TYR A 88 -1.22 -5.35 -11.62
N PHE A 89 -1.44 -4.06 -11.80
CA PHE A 89 -1.31 -3.35 -13.08
C PHE A 89 0.00 -2.54 -13.18
N HIS A 90 0.96 -2.76 -12.28
CA HIS A 90 2.19 -1.98 -12.17
C HIS A 90 2.91 -1.80 -13.51
N GLN A 91 3.20 -2.89 -14.21
CA GLN A 91 3.94 -2.86 -15.48
C GLN A 91 3.16 -2.12 -16.58
N GLU A 92 1.84 -2.28 -16.62
CA GLU A 92 0.99 -1.62 -17.59
C GLU A 92 0.95 -0.10 -17.36
N ILE A 93 0.83 0.33 -16.11
CA ILE A 93 0.83 1.75 -15.72
C ILE A 93 2.18 2.38 -16.05
N GLU A 94 3.29 1.76 -15.62
CA GLU A 94 4.65 2.26 -15.84
C GLU A 94 4.94 2.42 -17.34
N LYS A 95 4.62 1.39 -18.13
CA LYS A 95 4.81 1.40 -19.59
C LYS A 95 3.99 2.51 -20.26
N ASN A 96 2.73 2.67 -19.91
CA ASN A 96 1.85 3.66 -20.55
C ASN A 96 2.20 5.10 -20.13
N ALA A 97 2.46 5.32 -18.86
CA ALA A 97 2.88 6.63 -18.34
C ALA A 97 4.28 7.03 -18.84
N GLY A 98 5.14 6.03 -19.12
CA GLY A 98 6.54 6.27 -19.45
C GLY A 98 7.28 7.01 -18.35
N LEU A 99 6.94 6.70 -17.09
CA LEU A 99 7.56 7.16 -15.85
C LEU A 99 7.73 5.95 -14.91
N PRO A 100 8.78 5.92 -14.08
CA PRO A 100 8.92 4.88 -13.08
C PRO A 100 7.78 4.97 -12.06
N LEU A 101 7.17 3.81 -11.77
CA LEU A 101 6.19 3.64 -10.71
C LEU A 101 6.85 2.92 -9.53
N ILE A 102 6.83 3.51 -8.34
CA ILE A 102 7.39 2.88 -7.14
C ILE A 102 6.63 1.57 -6.84
N ASP A 103 7.34 0.45 -6.80
CA ASP A 103 6.75 -0.86 -6.50
C ASP A 103 6.68 -1.10 -4.99
N ALA A 104 5.51 -0.86 -4.40
CA ALA A 104 5.28 -1.05 -2.96
C ALA A 104 5.50 -2.50 -2.52
N ILE A 105 5.30 -3.49 -3.41
CA ILE A 105 5.45 -4.91 -3.11
C ILE A 105 6.94 -5.26 -2.98
N GLU A 106 7.73 -4.88 -3.98
CA GLU A 106 9.17 -5.15 -4.00
C GLU A 106 9.86 -4.36 -2.88
N GLU A 107 9.54 -3.07 -2.67
CA GLU A 107 10.13 -2.24 -1.60
C GLU A 107 9.82 -2.80 -0.20
N THR A 108 8.58 -3.28 0.04
CA THR A 108 8.21 -3.91 1.31
C THR A 108 8.97 -5.21 1.52
N SER A 109 9.10 -6.03 0.48
CA SER A 109 9.80 -7.30 0.56
C SER A 109 11.31 -7.11 0.76
N ASP A 110 11.91 -6.09 0.13
CA ASP A 110 13.31 -5.68 0.37
C ASP A 110 13.51 -5.17 1.81
N TYR A 111 12.58 -4.39 2.32
CA TYR A 111 12.63 -3.92 3.70
C TYR A 111 12.64 -5.07 4.69
N LEU A 112 11.75 -6.06 4.55
CA LEU A 112 11.74 -7.26 5.39
C LEU A 112 13.04 -8.06 5.30
N CYS A 113 13.57 -8.23 4.09
CA CYS A 113 14.84 -8.93 3.85
C CYS A 113 16.01 -8.23 4.57
N LYS A 114 16.11 -6.91 4.47
CA LYS A 114 17.13 -6.10 5.18
C LYS A 114 17.00 -6.22 6.71
N ARG A 115 15.79 -6.42 7.23
CA ARG A 115 15.51 -6.65 8.66
C ARG A 115 15.65 -8.11 9.08
N LYS A 116 16.05 -9.00 8.16
CA LYS A 116 16.24 -10.45 8.41
C LYS A 116 14.97 -11.15 8.91
N VAL A 117 13.79 -10.65 8.53
CA VAL A 117 12.52 -11.31 8.81
C VAL A 117 12.47 -12.60 8.00
N THR A 118 12.14 -13.70 8.66
CA THR A 118 12.12 -15.03 8.02
C THR A 118 10.70 -15.47 7.66
N ARG A 119 9.68 -14.97 8.37
CA ARG A 119 8.28 -15.31 8.10
C ARG A 119 7.36 -14.11 8.32
N ALA A 120 6.59 -13.74 7.29
CA ALA A 120 5.64 -12.63 7.32
C ALA A 120 4.18 -13.10 7.26
N GLY A 121 3.30 -12.45 8.03
CA GLY A 121 1.85 -12.57 7.88
C GLY A 121 1.33 -11.54 6.88
N ILE A 122 0.36 -11.89 6.03
CA ILE A 122 -0.17 -10.96 5.03
C ILE A 122 -1.66 -10.70 5.31
N LEU A 123 -2.00 -9.46 5.67
CA LEU A 123 -3.38 -8.97 5.75
C LEU A 123 -3.66 -8.09 4.54
N ALA A 124 -4.51 -8.56 3.62
CA ALA A 124 -4.78 -7.92 2.34
C ALA A 124 -6.21 -8.21 1.83
N THR A 125 -6.59 -7.57 0.72
CA THR A 125 -7.80 -7.94 -0.01
C THR A 125 -7.67 -9.35 -0.63
N GLU A 126 -8.80 -9.99 -0.93
CA GLU A 126 -8.81 -11.26 -1.66
C GLU A 126 -8.14 -11.13 -3.04
N GLY A 127 -8.29 -9.98 -3.71
CA GLY A 127 -7.61 -9.70 -4.98
C GLY A 127 -6.09 -9.72 -4.85
N THR A 128 -5.54 -9.07 -3.81
CA THR A 128 -4.10 -9.07 -3.54
C THR A 128 -3.60 -10.49 -3.19
N ILE A 129 -4.35 -11.26 -2.38
CA ILE A 129 -3.98 -12.64 -2.04
C ILE A 129 -4.02 -13.52 -3.30
N LYS A 130 -5.09 -13.43 -4.12
CA LYS A 130 -5.24 -14.25 -5.34
C LYS A 130 -4.19 -13.92 -6.39
N SER A 131 -3.80 -12.66 -6.54
CA SER A 131 -2.76 -12.25 -7.49
C SER A 131 -1.36 -12.74 -7.14
N ARG A 132 -1.14 -13.22 -5.90
CA ARG A 132 0.14 -13.70 -5.38
C ARG A 132 1.29 -12.69 -5.42
N LEU A 133 1.01 -11.40 -5.52
CA LEU A 133 2.04 -10.36 -5.64
C LEU A 133 3.05 -10.44 -4.48
N PHE A 134 2.57 -10.36 -3.24
CA PHE A 134 3.46 -10.48 -2.08
C PHE A 134 4.09 -11.86 -1.95
N GLN A 135 3.30 -12.93 -2.17
CA GLN A 135 3.82 -14.29 -2.05
C GLN A 135 5.04 -14.50 -2.96
N CYS A 136 4.92 -14.12 -4.24
CA CYS A 136 6.03 -14.24 -5.19
C CYS A 136 7.24 -13.36 -4.81
N ALA A 137 7.02 -12.12 -4.34
CA ALA A 137 8.08 -11.22 -3.94
C ALA A 137 8.84 -11.71 -2.69
N LEU A 138 8.13 -12.29 -1.72
CA LEU A 138 8.70 -12.89 -0.52
C LEU A 138 9.45 -14.20 -0.84
N GLU A 139 8.87 -15.08 -1.66
CA GLU A 139 9.49 -16.33 -2.11
C GLU A 139 10.84 -16.07 -2.80
N LYS A 140 10.94 -15.07 -3.67
CA LYS A 140 12.21 -14.64 -4.30
C LYS A 140 13.30 -14.31 -3.27
N ARG A 141 12.91 -13.80 -2.09
CA ARG A 141 13.81 -13.40 -1.00
C ARG A 141 13.98 -14.48 0.08
N LYS A 142 13.40 -15.67 -0.15
CA LYS A 142 13.40 -16.79 0.81
C LYS A 142 12.74 -16.42 2.14
N ILE A 143 11.74 -15.55 2.12
CA ILE A 143 10.91 -15.19 3.26
C ILE A 143 9.63 -16.04 3.17
N GLU A 144 9.38 -16.83 4.21
CA GLU A 144 8.13 -17.58 4.32
C GLU A 144 6.96 -16.63 4.58
N TYR A 145 5.76 -17.05 4.23
CA TYR A 145 4.57 -16.26 4.52
C TYR A 145 3.43 -17.12 5.05
N VAL A 146 2.54 -16.48 5.78
CA VAL A 146 1.26 -17.02 6.21
C VAL A 146 0.14 -16.04 5.84
N ILE A 147 -1.01 -16.58 5.46
CA ILE A 147 -2.21 -15.82 5.11
C ILE A 147 -3.37 -16.26 6.01
N PRO A 148 -4.39 -15.44 6.22
CA PRO A 148 -5.59 -15.84 6.94
C PRO A 148 -6.25 -17.05 6.28
N ASP A 149 -6.84 -17.91 7.09
CA ASP A 149 -7.76 -18.92 6.61
C ASP A 149 -9.02 -18.27 5.99
N LYS A 150 -9.90 -19.08 5.40
CA LYS A 150 -11.10 -18.57 4.72
C LYS A 150 -12.01 -17.74 5.66
N ALA A 151 -12.09 -18.09 6.93
CA ALA A 151 -12.89 -17.35 7.91
C ALA A 151 -12.22 -16.02 8.31
N GLY A 152 -10.91 -16.06 8.54
CA GLY A 152 -10.09 -14.87 8.81
C GLY A 152 -10.09 -13.90 7.63
N GLN A 153 -9.93 -14.41 6.40
CA GLN A 153 -9.96 -13.56 5.20
C GLN A 153 -11.30 -12.84 5.04
N LYS A 154 -12.43 -13.50 5.30
CA LYS A 154 -13.75 -12.85 5.30
C LYS A 154 -13.84 -11.72 6.34
N LYS A 155 -13.21 -11.88 7.51
CA LYS A 155 -13.17 -10.83 8.54
C LYS A 155 -12.35 -9.63 8.05
N ILE A 156 -11.18 -9.86 7.45
CA ILE A 156 -10.36 -8.77 6.87
C ILE A 156 -11.10 -8.06 5.74
N MET A 157 -11.76 -8.78 4.83
CA MET A 157 -12.58 -8.18 3.78
C MET A 157 -13.73 -7.34 4.36
N SER A 158 -14.36 -7.80 5.46
CA SER A 158 -15.40 -7.01 6.14
C SER A 158 -14.84 -5.70 6.71
N ILE A 159 -13.69 -5.74 7.37
CA ILE A 159 -13.01 -4.53 7.88
C ILE A 159 -12.71 -3.56 6.74
N ILE A 160 -12.16 -4.05 5.63
CA ILE A 160 -11.78 -3.21 4.49
C ILE A 160 -13.02 -2.59 3.83
N TYR A 161 -14.03 -3.40 3.47
CA TYR A 161 -15.13 -2.95 2.63
C TYR A 161 -16.36 -2.46 3.40
N LYS A 162 -16.72 -3.14 4.51
CA LYS A 162 -17.96 -2.82 5.25
C LYS A 162 -17.75 -1.80 6.36
N ASP A 163 -16.49 -1.70 6.85
CA ASP A 163 -16.15 -0.74 7.89
C ASP A 163 -15.45 0.47 7.26
N ILE A 164 -14.17 0.37 6.91
CA ILE A 164 -13.31 1.52 6.59
C ILE A 164 -13.71 2.20 5.28
N LYS A 165 -13.89 1.45 4.17
CA LYS A 165 -14.37 2.04 2.91
C LYS A 165 -15.77 2.66 3.04
N ALA A 166 -16.58 2.14 3.92
CA ALA A 166 -17.91 2.68 4.22
C ALA A 166 -17.90 3.86 5.22
N GLY A 167 -16.73 4.36 5.62
CA GLY A 167 -16.55 5.46 6.56
C GLY A 167 -16.91 5.12 8.01
N LYS A 168 -16.91 3.83 8.36
CA LYS A 168 -17.22 3.35 9.71
C LYS A 168 -15.95 3.00 10.48
N ARG A 169 -16.08 2.90 11.80
CA ARG A 169 -14.99 2.42 12.65
C ARG A 169 -14.70 0.94 12.39
N ALA A 170 -13.42 0.58 12.35
CA ALA A 170 -12.98 -0.79 12.16
C ALA A 170 -13.39 -1.69 13.33
N HIS A 171 -13.81 -2.92 13.05
CA HIS A 171 -14.05 -3.94 14.08
C HIS A 171 -12.73 -4.52 14.59
N MET A 172 -12.12 -3.86 15.59
CA MET A 172 -10.78 -4.20 16.10
C MET A 172 -10.67 -5.64 16.59
N GLY A 173 -11.68 -6.21 17.24
CA GLY A 173 -11.67 -7.61 17.70
C GLY A 173 -11.49 -8.62 16.55
N ASN A 174 -12.03 -8.35 15.36
CA ASN A 174 -11.78 -9.19 14.19
C ASN A 174 -10.34 -9.04 13.69
N PHE A 175 -9.79 -7.83 13.67
CA PHE A 175 -8.40 -7.56 13.30
C PHE A 175 -7.42 -8.28 14.23
N GLU A 176 -7.61 -8.14 15.54
CA GLU A 176 -6.78 -8.76 16.58
C GLU A 176 -6.83 -10.30 16.53
N MET A 177 -8.04 -10.86 16.34
CA MET A 177 -8.22 -12.32 16.23
C MET A 177 -7.45 -12.88 15.03
N VAL A 178 -7.54 -12.25 13.86
CA VAL A 178 -6.85 -12.72 12.66
C VAL A 178 -5.34 -12.53 12.81
N SER A 179 -4.90 -11.39 13.34
CA SER A 179 -3.50 -11.12 13.63
C SER A 179 -2.89 -12.15 14.60
N ALA A 180 -3.60 -12.46 15.69
CA ALA A 180 -3.18 -13.48 16.65
C ALA A 180 -3.08 -14.88 16.00
N ASN A 181 -3.96 -15.20 15.05
CA ASN A 181 -3.88 -16.46 14.30
C ASN A 181 -2.61 -16.51 13.44
N LEU A 182 -2.28 -15.44 12.69
CA LEU A 182 -1.05 -15.40 11.89
C LEU A 182 0.20 -15.52 12.77
N ARG A 183 0.21 -14.88 13.95
CA ARG A 183 1.32 -15.00 14.90
C ARG A 183 1.48 -16.43 15.42
N ARG A 184 0.38 -17.14 15.74
CA ARG A 184 0.44 -18.56 16.12
C ARG A 184 0.98 -19.46 15.00
N GLN A 185 0.84 -19.06 13.73
CA GLN A 185 1.44 -19.72 12.57
C GLN A 185 2.90 -19.31 12.36
N GLY A 186 3.48 -18.52 13.25
CA GLY A 186 4.89 -18.13 13.24
C GLY A 186 5.19 -16.82 12.50
N ALA A 187 4.20 -15.98 12.19
CA ALA A 187 4.48 -14.67 11.63
C ALA A 187 5.24 -13.79 12.62
N GLU A 188 6.45 -13.37 12.28
CA GLU A 188 7.27 -12.44 13.05
C GLU A 188 6.77 -11.00 12.87
N VAL A 189 6.40 -10.65 11.63
CA VAL A 189 5.86 -9.36 11.23
C VAL A 189 4.58 -9.58 10.42
N ILE A 190 3.57 -8.74 10.65
CA ILE A 190 2.31 -8.77 9.91
C ILE A 190 2.26 -7.56 8.98
N LEU A 191 2.13 -7.80 7.68
CA LEU A 191 1.96 -6.77 6.67
C LEU A 191 0.53 -6.24 6.68
N LEU A 192 0.37 -4.93 6.80
CA LEU A 192 -0.87 -4.22 6.51
C LEU A 192 -0.89 -3.92 5.00
N ALA A 193 -1.23 -4.94 4.21
CA ALA A 193 -1.12 -4.93 2.76
C ALA A 193 -2.44 -4.48 2.07
N CYS A 194 -3.10 -3.53 2.68
CA CYS A 194 -4.22 -2.79 2.13
C CYS A 194 -4.26 -1.41 2.79
N THR A 195 -4.44 -0.37 2.00
CA THR A 195 -4.39 1.02 2.48
C THR A 195 -5.52 1.37 3.47
N GLU A 196 -6.62 0.64 3.47
CA GLU A 196 -7.64 0.71 4.51
C GLU A 196 -7.11 0.22 5.86
N LEU A 197 -6.21 -0.78 5.87
CA LEU A 197 -5.56 -1.22 7.11
C LEU A 197 -4.54 -0.20 7.62
N SER A 198 -3.97 0.62 6.73
CA SER A 198 -3.16 1.79 7.12
C SER A 198 -4.01 2.83 7.86
N LEU A 199 -5.24 3.09 7.38
CA LEU A 199 -6.19 3.95 8.07
C LEU A 199 -6.62 3.36 9.43
N LEU A 200 -6.81 2.02 9.51
CA LEU A 200 -7.05 1.35 10.79
C LEU A 200 -5.89 1.59 11.77
N LYS A 201 -4.64 1.43 11.32
CA LYS A 201 -3.43 1.68 12.13
C LYS A 201 -3.36 3.14 12.58
N ARG A 202 -3.64 4.10 11.68
CA ARG A 202 -3.68 5.54 12.00
C ARG A 202 -4.65 5.87 13.13
N ASP A 203 -5.84 5.26 13.08
CA ASP A 203 -6.95 5.61 13.97
C ASP A 203 -6.99 4.76 15.25
N ASN A 204 -6.14 3.72 15.36
CA ASN A 204 -6.12 2.80 16.49
C ASN A 204 -4.69 2.40 16.87
N GLN A 205 -4.50 1.97 18.11
CA GLN A 205 -3.24 1.38 18.55
C GLN A 205 -3.21 -0.12 18.18
N VAL A 206 -2.46 -0.47 17.15
CA VAL A 206 -2.36 -1.87 16.67
C VAL A 206 -1.30 -2.71 17.41
N GLY A 207 -0.47 -2.09 18.25
CA GLY A 207 0.61 -2.77 18.95
C GLY A 207 1.86 -2.99 18.08
N LYS A 208 2.73 -3.92 18.52
CA LYS A 208 4.04 -4.17 17.89
C LYS A 208 4.00 -5.26 16.81
N GLY A 209 5.00 -5.24 15.93
CA GLY A 209 5.24 -6.27 14.92
C GLY A 209 4.32 -6.16 13.70
N TYR A 210 3.95 -4.95 13.33
CA TYR A 210 3.27 -4.66 12.06
C TYR A 210 4.15 -3.82 11.15
N LEU A 211 4.07 -4.08 9.86
CA LEU A 211 4.67 -3.26 8.80
C LEU A 211 3.56 -2.77 7.88
N ASP A 212 3.43 -1.46 7.80
CA ASP A 212 2.45 -0.82 6.92
C ASP A 212 3.06 -0.60 5.53
N VAL A 213 2.47 -1.24 4.52
CA VAL A 213 2.92 -1.13 3.11
C VAL A 213 2.79 0.30 2.58
N MET A 214 1.81 1.07 3.06
CA MET A 214 1.66 2.48 2.67
C MET A 214 2.80 3.34 3.26
N GLU A 215 3.23 3.07 4.49
CA GLU A 215 4.37 3.77 5.09
C GLU A 215 5.68 3.44 4.35
N VAL A 216 5.87 2.18 3.93
CA VAL A 216 7.03 1.79 3.11
C VAL A 216 7.01 2.55 1.77
N LEU A 217 5.85 2.60 1.10
CA LEU A 217 5.69 3.34 -0.15
C LEU A 217 5.98 4.84 0.04
N ALA A 218 5.46 5.44 1.13
CA ALA A 218 5.69 6.85 1.43
C ALA A 218 7.15 7.15 1.74
N ALA A 219 7.80 6.35 2.59
CA ALA A 219 9.21 6.48 2.90
C ALA A 219 10.09 6.37 1.63
N LYS A 220 9.77 5.41 0.75
CA LYS A 220 10.49 5.26 -0.52
C LYS A 220 10.24 6.44 -1.47
N ALA A 221 9.02 6.95 -1.56
CA ALA A 221 8.71 8.13 -2.36
C ALA A 221 9.50 9.35 -1.89
N VAL A 222 9.58 9.56 -0.58
CA VAL A 222 10.37 10.63 0.02
C VAL A 222 11.87 10.43 -0.24
N ASP A 223 12.40 9.22 -0.06
CA ASP A 223 13.82 8.93 -0.29
C ASP A 223 14.27 9.16 -1.75
N ILE A 224 13.35 8.97 -2.72
CA ILE A 224 13.59 9.24 -4.15
C ILE A 224 13.48 10.74 -4.48
N CYS A 225 12.52 11.43 -3.90
CA CYS A 225 12.12 12.79 -4.31
C CYS A 225 12.72 13.89 -3.43
N ASN A 226 13.05 13.57 -2.18
CA ASN A 226 13.55 14.50 -1.18
C ASN A 226 14.51 13.79 -0.21
N HIS A 227 14.59 14.25 1.03
CA HIS A 227 15.32 13.62 2.13
C HIS A 227 14.36 13.01 3.15
N LEU A 228 14.54 11.74 3.46
CA LEU A 228 13.74 11.02 4.44
C LEU A 228 14.28 11.28 5.85
N LYS A 229 13.41 11.72 6.76
CA LYS A 229 13.75 11.84 8.19
C LYS A 229 14.26 10.51 8.75
N PRO A 230 15.32 10.53 9.60
CA PRO A 230 15.94 9.30 10.12
C PRO A 230 14.99 8.36 10.86
N GLU A 231 14.03 8.89 11.62
CA GLU A 231 13.05 8.11 12.39
C GLU A 231 12.14 7.23 11.52
N TYR A 232 11.92 7.59 10.26
CA TYR A 232 11.12 6.79 9.33
C TYR A 232 11.92 5.71 8.57
N ARG A 233 13.15 5.45 8.98
CA ARG A 233 13.92 4.27 8.52
C ARG A 233 13.53 2.99 9.26
N GLU A 234 12.87 3.13 10.43
CA GLU A 234 12.33 2.04 11.24
C GLU A 234 10.81 2.05 11.16
N LEU A 235 10.23 1.17 10.33
CA LEU A 235 8.80 1.15 10.04
C LEU A 235 8.03 -0.02 10.69
N ILE A 236 8.74 -1.02 11.23
CA ILE A 236 8.10 -2.08 12.00
C ILE A 236 7.76 -1.53 13.40
N THR A 237 6.45 -1.55 13.74
CA THR A 237 5.97 -1.05 15.04
C THR A 237 6.42 -1.88 16.23
#